data_805a494bbb9e0a71fee612b36a14fff6
#
_entry.id   805a494bbb9e0a71fee612b36a14fff6
#
_cell.length_a   1.000
_cell.length_b   1.000
_cell.length_c   1.000
_cell.angle_alpha   90.00
_cell.angle_beta   90.00
_cell.angle_gamma   90.00
#
_symmetry.space_group_name_H-M   'P 1'
#
loop_
_entity.id
_entity.type
_entity.pdbx_description
1 polymer ?
#
loop_
_entity_poly.entity_id
_entity_poly.type
_entity_poly.pdbx_seq_one_letter_code
_entity_poly.pdbx_strand_id
1 'polypeptide(L)'
;NLGKAEVAAGVRHHVALSIVGCDRMPENGYFAAKVAQEQAIEAAGVPYTIVRATQFMEFIGGIADFGTEGGTVRIGDGLFQPIAAEDVSALVAQIALDGPLNGTVEIAGPDRAPFAEIVARYLKSAGDPRAVVTDGDARYYGGRVEEKTLVPLGPARLGRIGLDQWFARS
;
A
#
# COMPACT_ATOMS: atom_id res chain seq x y z
N ASN A 1 -16.60 9.58 -15.65
CA ASN A 1 -16.55 10.95 -16.21
C ASN A 1 -15.12 11.35 -16.63
N LEU A 2 -14.08 11.11 -15.80
CA LEU A 2 -12.70 11.45 -16.14
C LEU A 2 -12.24 10.74 -17.43
N GLY A 3 -12.40 9.42 -17.54
CA GLY A 3 -11.99 8.66 -18.73
C GLY A 3 -12.62 9.17 -20.05
N LYS A 4 -13.89 9.60 -20.02
CA LYS A 4 -14.52 10.21 -21.22
C LYS A 4 -13.85 11.54 -21.61
N ALA A 5 -13.46 12.35 -20.63
CA ALA A 5 -12.75 13.61 -20.88
C ALA A 5 -11.34 13.34 -21.41
N GLU A 6 -10.66 12.33 -20.89
CA GLU A 6 -9.33 11.91 -21.33
C GLU A 6 -9.33 11.40 -22.77
N VAL A 7 -10.32 10.58 -23.15
CA VAL A 7 -10.50 10.15 -24.55
C VAL A 7 -10.72 11.35 -25.46
N ALA A 8 -11.61 12.27 -25.08
CA ALA A 8 -11.91 13.47 -25.87
C ALA A 8 -10.68 14.40 -26.00
N ALA A 9 -9.82 14.45 -24.98
CA ALA A 9 -8.59 15.23 -24.97
C ALA A 9 -7.39 14.52 -25.62
N GLY A 10 -7.54 13.28 -26.06
CA GLY A 10 -6.45 12.49 -26.65
C GLY A 10 -5.32 12.18 -25.66
N VAL A 11 -5.66 11.93 -24.38
CA VAL A 11 -4.67 11.54 -23.36
C VAL A 11 -4.00 10.23 -23.78
N ARG A 12 -2.68 10.23 -23.75
CA ARG A 12 -1.87 9.10 -24.22
C ARG A 12 -1.44 8.13 -23.14
N HIS A 13 -1.54 8.52 -21.87
CA HIS A 13 -1.19 7.67 -20.73
C HIS A 13 -1.90 8.16 -19.46
N HIS A 14 -2.78 7.32 -18.91
CA HIS A 14 -3.39 7.49 -17.59
C HIS A 14 -2.57 6.67 -16.59
N VAL A 15 -2.00 7.31 -15.58
CA VAL A 15 -1.31 6.62 -14.47
C VAL A 15 -2.14 6.76 -13.21
N ALA A 16 -2.51 5.64 -12.61
CA ALA A 16 -3.30 5.62 -11.38
C ALA A 16 -2.56 4.92 -10.25
N LEU A 17 -2.47 5.58 -9.09
CA LEU A 17 -1.97 4.95 -7.88
C LEU A 17 -3.09 4.14 -7.20
N SER A 18 -2.82 2.87 -6.96
CA SER A 18 -3.68 1.92 -6.27
C SER A 18 -2.91 1.22 -5.14
N ILE A 19 -3.46 0.12 -4.63
CA ILE A 19 -2.95 -0.54 -3.42
C ILE A 19 -2.70 -2.01 -3.68
N VAL A 20 -1.53 -2.52 -3.28
CA VAL A 20 -1.24 -3.96 -3.24
C VAL A 20 -2.22 -4.65 -2.30
N GLY A 21 -2.88 -5.69 -2.80
CA GLY A 21 -3.84 -6.47 -2.02
C GLY A 21 -5.26 -5.93 -1.97
N CYS A 22 -5.59 -4.84 -2.69
CA CYS A 22 -6.96 -4.32 -2.70
C CYS A 22 -7.99 -5.34 -3.21
N ASP A 23 -7.60 -6.25 -4.08
CA ASP A 23 -8.41 -7.34 -4.62
C ASP A 23 -8.50 -8.57 -3.70
N ARG A 24 -7.76 -8.59 -2.59
CA ARG A 24 -7.67 -9.70 -1.63
C ARG A 24 -8.39 -9.44 -0.32
N MET A 25 -9.00 -8.27 -0.15
CA MET A 25 -9.71 -7.85 1.06
C MET A 25 -11.01 -7.11 0.70
N PRO A 26 -11.99 -7.78 0.09
CA PRO A 26 -13.21 -7.15 -0.42
C PRO A 26 -14.11 -6.55 0.69
N GLU A 27 -14.00 -7.02 1.92
CA GLU A 27 -14.71 -6.47 3.09
C GLU A 27 -14.17 -5.11 3.54
N ASN A 28 -12.97 -4.71 3.12
CA ASN A 28 -12.46 -3.37 3.32
C ASN A 28 -13.06 -2.42 2.26
N GLY A 29 -13.96 -1.53 2.69
CA GLY A 29 -14.68 -0.64 1.77
C GLY A 29 -13.78 0.28 0.95
N TYR A 30 -12.62 0.71 1.49
CA TYR A 30 -11.66 1.50 0.74
C TYR A 30 -10.96 0.67 -0.35
N PHE A 31 -10.58 -0.58 -0.04
CA PHE A 31 -9.99 -1.49 -1.02
C PHE A 31 -10.98 -1.85 -2.13
N ALA A 32 -12.25 -2.13 -1.77
CA ALA A 32 -13.30 -2.35 -2.77
C ALA A 32 -13.49 -1.15 -3.70
N ALA A 33 -13.42 0.09 -3.17
CA ALA A 33 -13.48 1.30 -3.99
C ALA A 33 -12.26 1.43 -4.92
N LYS A 34 -11.06 1.00 -4.49
CA LYS A 34 -9.86 0.97 -5.35
C LYS A 34 -10.01 -0.03 -6.50
N VAL A 35 -10.54 -1.22 -6.23
CA VAL A 35 -10.83 -2.21 -7.29
C VAL A 35 -11.82 -1.63 -8.30
N ALA A 36 -12.90 -0.99 -7.84
CA ALA A 36 -13.87 -0.35 -8.73
C ALA A 36 -13.23 0.79 -9.57
N GLN A 37 -12.30 1.55 -8.98
CA GLN A 37 -11.53 2.57 -9.70
C GLN A 37 -10.66 1.94 -10.79
N GLU A 38 -9.93 0.86 -10.50
CA GLU A 38 -9.11 0.14 -11.46
C GLU A 38 -9.95 -0.34 -12.66
N GLN A 39 -11.07 -1.00 -12.38
CA GLN A 39 -12.01 -1.47 -13.42
C GLN A 39 -12.54 -0.32 -14.29
N ALA A 40 -12.84 0.83 -13.70
CA ALA A 40 -13.30 2.01 -14.45
C ALA A 40 -12.20 2.58 -15.36
N ILE A 41 -10.93 2.52 -14.95
CA ILE A 41 -9.78 2.93 -15.75
C ILE A 41 -9.57 1.97 -16.91
N GLU A 42 -9.60 0.67 -16.66
CA GLU A 42 -9.47 -0.39 -17.69
C GLU A 42 -10.55 -0.25 -18.78
N ALA A 43 -11.78 0.06 -18.37
CA ALA A 43 -12.91 0.23 -19.29
C ALA A 43 -12.93 1.59 -20.01
N ALA A 44 -12.06 2.54 -19.66
CA ALA A 44 -12.13 3.91 -20.18
C ALA A 44 -11.67 4.04 -21.63
N GLY A 45 -10.88 3.10 -22.16
CA GLY A 45 -10.34 3.14 -23.53
C GLY A 45 -9.17 4.11 -23.71
N VAL A 46 -8.55 4.58 -22.62
CA VAL A 46 -7.31 5.35 -22.60
C VAL A 46 -6.15 4.42 -22.30
N PRO A 47 -4.99 4.51 -22.95
CA PRO A 47 -3.81 3.76 -22.55
C PRO A 47 -3.45 4.06 -21.09
N TYR A 48 -3.19 3.01 -20.28
CA TYR A 48 -3.07 3.19 -18.84
C TYR A 48 -1.95 2.37 -18.21
N THR A 49 -1.57 2.75 -16.98
CA THR A 49 -0.80 1.93 -16.04
C THR A 49 -1.37 2.11 -14.63
N ILE A 50 -1.82 1.02 -14.02
CA ILE A 50 -2.21 0.97 -12.61
C ILE A 50 -0.98 0.64 -11.79
N VAL A 51 -0.62 1.52 -10.84
CA VAL A 51 0.51 1.32 -9.93
C VAL A 51 -0.04 0.93 -8.57
N ARG A 52 0.02 -0.34 -8.21
CA ARG A 52 -0.34 -0.81 -6.87
C ARG A 52 0.87 -0.67 -5.96
N ALA A 53 0.81 0.27 -5.01
CA ALA A 53 1.82 0.43 -3.97
C ALA A 53 1.46 -0.38 -2.72
N THR A 54 2.46 -0.88 -2.01
CA THR A 54 2.26 -1.33 -0.62
C THR A 54 1.96 -0.13 0.28
N GLN A 55 1.54 -0.39 1.52
CA GLN A 55 1.19 0.67 2.46
C GLN A 55 2.39 1.59 2.71
N PHE A 56 2.10 2.87 2.90
CA PHE A 56 3.17 3.85 3.12
C PHE A 56 3.70 3.76 4.55
N MET A 57 5.00 3.95 4.71
CA MET A 57 5.65 4.00 6.02
C MET A 57 5.05 5.08 6.92
N GLU A 58 4.62 6.19 6.32
CA GLU A 58 3.98 7.33 6.97
C GLU A 58 2.64 6.97 7.67
N PHE A 59 2.04 5.84 7.33
CA PHE A 59 0.79 5.38 7.94
C PHE A 59 0.99 4.39 9.08
N ILE A 60 2.21 3.95 9.38
CA ILE A 60 2.48 2.94 10.42
C ILE A 60 1.97 3.41 11.79
N GLY A 61 2.17 4.68 12.15
CA GLY A 61 1.66 5.26 13.38
C GLY A 61 0.12 5.20 13.45
N GLY A 62 -0.57 5.63 12.39
CA GLY A 62 -2.03 5.57 12.31
C GLY A 62 -2.58 4.13 12.34
N ILE A 63 -1.84 3.17 11.78
CA ILE A 63 -2.18 1.75 11.86
C ILE A 63 -2.07 1.26 13.31
N ALA A 64 -0.99 1.62 14.01
CA ALA A 64 -0.82 1.29 15.42
C ALA A 64 -1.94 1.89 16.29
N ASP A 65 -2.31 3.15 16.04
CA ASP A 65 -3.39 3.83 16.76
C ASP A 65 -4.73 3.15 16.53
N PHE A 66 -5.04 2.79 15.29
CA PHE A 66 -6.27 2.06 14.93
C PHE A 66 -6.37 0.70 15.60
N GLY A 67 -5.24 -0.04 15.70
CA GLY A 67 -5.17 -1.36 16.32
C GLY A 67 -5.07 -1.33 17.85
N THR A 68 -5.09 -0.15 18.49
CA THR A 68 -4.88 -0.04 19.95
C THR A 68 -6.14 -0.32 20.74
N GLU A 69 -6.06 -1.30 21.64
CA GLU A 69 -7.09 -1.62 22.62
C GLU A 69 -6.45 -1.76 24.00
N GLY A 70 -6.95 -1.01 24.99
CA GLY A 70 -6.47 -1.09 26.38
C GLY A 70 -4.94 -0.87 26.54
N GLY A 71 -4.33 -0.02 25.70
CA GLY A 71 -2.88 0.25 25.74
C GLY A 71 -2.01 -0.79 25.02
N THR A 72 -2.60 -1.76 24.34
CA THR A 72 -1.93 -2.77 23.54
C THR A 72 -2.33 -2.65 22.08
N VAL A 73 -1.37 -2.66 21.17
CA VAL A 73 -1.60 -2.65 19.72
C VAL A 73 -1.80 -4.09 19.24
N ARG A 74 -2.98 -4.38 18.69
CA ARG A 74 -3.33 -5.69 18.12
C ARG A 74 -3.18 -5.64 16.61
N ILE A 75 -2.33 -6.49 16.05
CA ILE A 75 -2.01 -6.54 14.61
C ILE A 75 -2.30 -7.93 14.07
N GLY A 76 -2.92 -8.00 12.89
CA GLY A 76 -3.21 -9.26 12.20
C GLY A 76 -1.95 -10.07 11.87
N ASP A 77 -2.13 -11.38 11.70
CA ASP A 77 -1.06 -12.33 11.41
C ASP A 77 -0.75 -12.35 9.91
N GLY A 78 0.06 -11.41 9.46
CA GLY A 78 0.44 -11.29 8.05
C GLY A 78 1.82 -10.67 7.86
N LEU A 79 2.28 -10.71 6.62
CA LEU A 79 3.48 -10.00 6.18
C LEU A 79 3.15 -8.55 5.83
N PHE A 80 4.09 -7.68 6.09
CA PHE A 80 4.03 -6.26 5.78
C PHE A 80 5.31 -5.83 5.06
N GLN A 81 5.17 -4.94 4.07
CA GLN A 81 6.30 -4.48 3.26
C GLN A 81 6.09 -3.01 2.91
N PRO A 82 6.09 -2.10 3.90
CA PRO A 82 5.74 -0.72 3.67
C PRO A 82 6.80 0.00 2.82
N ILE A 83 6.34 1.00 2.06
CA ILE A 83 7.16 1.81 1.16
C ILE A 83 7.13 3.28 1.60
N ALA A 84 8.26 3.99 1.53
CA ALA A 84 8.29 5.42 1.79
C ALA A 84 7.55 6.21 0.69
N ALA A 85 6.79 7.24 1.05
CA ALA A 85 6.06 8.08 0.09
C ALA A 85 7.00 8.77 -0.92
N GLU A 86 8.24 9.07 -0.53
CA GLU A 86 9.30 9.57 -1.41
C GLU A 86 9.62 8.58 -2.54
N ASP A 87 9.78 7.30 -2.22
CA ASP A 87 10.02 6.24 -3.21
C ASP A 87 8.80 6.02 -4.11
N VAL A 88 7.59 6.09 -3.57
CA VAL A 88 6.36 6.02 -4.37
C VAL A 88 6.34 7.12 -5.40
N SER A 89 6.62 8.36 -5.00
CA SER A 89 6.65 9.51 -5.90
C SER A 89 7.67 9.34 -7.03
N ALA A 90 8.88 8.87 -6.70
CA ALA A 90 9.95 8.63 -7.66
C ALA A 90 9.59 7.51 -8.66
N LEU A 91 9.06 6.39 -8.15
CA LEU A 91 8.69 5.24 -8.99
C LEU A 91 7.48 5.54 -9.88
N VAL A 92 6.46 6.25 -9.37
CA VAL A 92 5.31 6.68 -10.17
C VAL A 92 5.73 7.63 -11.28
N ALA A 93 6.62 8.59 -10.99
CA ALA A 93 7.15 9.50 -12.00
C ALA A 93 7.90 8.74 -13.11
N GLN A 94 8.73 7.77 -12.76
CA GLN A 94 9.45 6.94 -13.73
C GLN A 94 8.46 6.12 -14.58
N ILE A 95 7.46 5.47 -13.95
CA ILE A 95 6.43 4.69 -14.65
C ILE A 95 5.64 5.57 -15.63
N ALA A 96 5.36 6.83 -15.27
CA ALA A 96 4.67 7.76 -16.15
C ALA A 96 5.49 8.10 -17.40
N LEU A 97 6.83 8.09 -17.29
CA LEU A 97 7.77 8.34 -18.41
C LEU A 97 8.02 7.09 -19.26
N ASP A 98 7.92 5.89 -18.69
CA ASP A 98 8.13 4.61 -19.39
C ASP A 98 7.05 4.33 -20.46
N GLY A 99 5.93 5.02 -20.44
CA GLY A 99 4.78 4.78 -21.32
C GLY A 99 3.79 3.74 -20.76
N PRO A 100 2.62 3.61 -21.41
CA PRO A 100 1.51 2.81 -20.91
C PRO A 100 1.80 1.31 -21.02
N LEU A 101 1.54 0.57 -19.93
CA LEU A 101 1.62 -0.89 -19.89
C LEU A 101 0.29 -1.55 -20.29
N ASN A 102 -0.83 -0.82 -20.23
CA ASN A 102 -2.20 -1.36 -20.30
C ASN A 102 -2.40 -2.52 -19.32
N GLY A 103 -1.95 -2.31 -18.09
CA GLY A 103 -1.95 -3.31 -17.04
C GLY A 103 -1.50 -2.73 -15.70
N THR A 104 -1.23 -3.63 -14.76
CA THR A 104 -0.84 -3.29 -13.39
C THR A 104 0.63 -3.58 -13.15
N VAL A 105 1.31 -2.68 -12.43
CA VAL A 105 2.65 -2.89 -11.85
C VAL A 105 2.57 -2.70 -10.34
N GLU A 106 3.26 -3.56 -9.59
CA GLU A 106 3.36 -3.43 -8.13
C GLU A 106 4.67 -2.74 -7.75
N ILE A 107 4.60 -1.86 -6.74
CA ILE A 107 5.75 -1.21 -6.11
C ILE A 107 5.72 -1.48 -4.60
N ALA A 108 6.88 -1.69 -3.98
CA ALA A 108 6.97 -2.04 -2.57
C ALA A 108 8.25 -1.49 -1.94
N GLY A 109 8.28 -1.35 -0.62
CA GLY A 109 9.52 -1.09 0.11
C GLY A 109 10.49 -2.26 0.04
N PRO A 110 11.77 -2.04 0.36
CA PRO A 110 12.79 -3.09 0.30
C PRO A 110 12.64 -4.11 1.44
N ASP A 111 12.07 -3.73 2.57
CA ASP A 111 12.00 -4.55 3.78
C ASP A 111 10.63 -5.22 3.92
N ARG A 112 10.64 -6.57 4.00
CA ARG A 112 9.45 -7.39 4.27
C ARG A 112 9.66 -8.17 5.57
N ALA A 113 8.73 -8.06 6.50
CA ALA A 113 8.75 -8.77 7.77
C ALA A 113 7.32 -9.01 8.29
N PRO A 114 7.13 -9.78 9.38
CA PRO A 114 5.85 -9.88 10.06
C PRO A 114 5.29 -8.50 10.42
N PHE A 115 3.98 -8.32 10.25
CA PHE A 115 3.33 -7.01 10.40
C PHE A 115 3.54 -6.46 11.82
N ALA A 116 3.31 -7.28 12.85
CA ALA A 116 3.52 -6.90 14.25
C ALA A 116 4.97 -6.51 14.55
N GLU A 117 5.96 -7.14 13.91
CA GLU A 117 7.37 -6.79 14.06
C GLU A 117 7.65 -5.37 13.56
N ILE A 118 7.18 -5.02 12.36
CA ILE A 118 7.40 -3.68 11.78
C ILE A 118 6.74 -2.60 12.63
N VAL A 119 5.51 -2.84 13.11
CA VAL A 119 4.81 -1.90 14.01
C VAL A 119 5.55 -1.75 15.33
N ALA A 120 6.06 -2.84 15.92
CA ALA A 120 6.85 -2.79 17.16
C ALA A 120 8.15 -2.01 16.98
N ARG A 121 8.85 -2.19 15.86
CA ARG A 121 10.07 -1.42 15.53
C ARG A 121 9.75 0.08 15.39
N TYR A 122 8.66 0.43 14.75
CA TYR A 122 8.21 1.82 14.65
C TYR A 122 7.92 2.42 16.03
N LEU A 123 7.10 1.77 16.87
CA LEU A 123 6.78 2.26 18.21
C LEU A 123 8.04 2.47 19.04
N LYS A 124 8.98 1.52 18.97
CA LYS A 124 10.28 1.65 19.65
C LYS A 124 11.06 2.88 19.16
N SER A 125 11.10 3.16 17.87
CA SER A 125 11.80 4.34 17.32
C SER A 125 11.13 5.65 17.72
N ALA A 126 9.82 5.65 17.85
CA ALA A 126 9.02 6.79 18.29
C ALA A 126 9.01 6.99 19.83
N GLY A 127 9.66 6.11 20.60
CA GLY A 127 9.62 6.15 22.07
C GLY A 127 8.24 5.82 22.66
N ASP A 128 7.38 5.13 21.91
CA ASP A 128 6.04 4.74 22.32
C ASP A 128 6.11 3.44 23.14
N PRO A 129 5.61 3.43 24.40
CA PRO A 129 5.73 2.28 25.30
C PRO A 129 4.69 1.18 25.04
N ARG A 130 3.74 1.35 24.09
CA ARG A 130 2.70 0.35 23.82
C ARG A 130 3.30 -0.99 23.41
N ALA A 131 2.78 -2.07 23.95
CA ALA A 131 3.11 -3.43 23.51
C ALA A 131 2.39 -3.74 22.20
N VAL A 132 3.03 -4.49 21.31
CA VAL A 132 2.42 -5.01 20.08
C VAL A 132 2.24 -6.52 20.21
N VAL A 133 1.04 -7.01 19.90
CA VAL A 133 0.71 -8.43 19.89
C VAL A 133 0.11 -8.83 18.54
N THR A 134 0.45 -10.01 18.06
CA THR A 134 -0.21 -10.62 16.92
C THR A 134 -1.56 -11.19 17.38
N ASP A 135 -2.63 -10.85 16.64
CA ASP A 135 -3.98 -11.29 16.91
C ASP A 135 -4.67 -11.62 15.58
N GLY A 136 -4.95 -12.91 15.35
CA GLY A 136 -5.60 -13.38 14.12
C GLY A 136 -7.01 -12.84 13.90
N ASP A 137 -7.64 -12.28 14.93
CA ASP A 137 -8.96 -11.63 14.84
C ASP A 137 -8.88 -10.12 14.65
N ALA A 138 -7.67 -9.53 14.79
CA ALA A 138 -7.47 -8.11 14.55
C ALA A 138 -7.83 -7.74 13.11
N ARG A 139 -8.48 -6.58 12.95
CA ARG A 139 -8.95 -6.10 11.65
C ARG A 139 -8.10 -4.91 11.17
N TYR A 140 -7.73 -4.96 9.91
CA TYR A 140 -7.07 -3.85 9.23
C TYR A 140 -8.16 -3.01 8.51
N TYR A 141 -8.60 -1.93 9.15
CA TYR A 141 -9.70 -1.09 8.65
C TYR A 141 -10.92 -1.90 8.19
N GLY A 142 -11.33 -2.85 9.01
CA GLY A 142 -12.49 -3.73 8.79
C GLY A 142 -12.20 -5.05 8.06
N GLY A 143 -11.09 -5.15 7.35
CA GLY A 143 -10.70 -6.37 6.65
C GLY A 143 -9.80 -7.29 7.46
N ARG A 144 -9.81 -8.58 7.16
CA ARG A 144 -8.90 -9.57 7.75
C ARG A 144 -7.59 -9.60 6.96
N VAL A 145 -6.47 -9.55 7.68
CA VAL A 145 -5.14 -9.72 7.07
C VAL A 145 -4.74 -11.20 7.17
N GLU A 146 -4.53 -11.82 6.03
CA GLU A 146 -3.91 -13.14 5.90
C GLU A 146 -2.42 -12.96 5.59
N GLU A 147 -1.65 -14.06 5.62
CA GLU A 147 -0.19 -14.06 5.50
C GLU A 147 0.36 -13.12 4.41
N LYS A 148 -0.26 -13.12 3.23
CA LYS A 148 0.22 -12.39 2.05
C LYS A 148 -0.73 -11.30 1.54
N THR A 149 -1.71 -10.91 2.33
CA THR A 149 -2.73 -9.94 1.89
C THR A 149 -2.14 -8.59 1.50
N LEU A 150 -1.14 -8.10 2.24
CA LEU A 150 -0.60 -6.73 2.12
C LEU A 150 0.78 -6.67 1.42
N VAL A 151 1.21 -7.76 0.80
CA VAL A 151 2.51 -7.82 0.12
C VAL A 151 2.38 -8.29 -1.32
N PRO A 152 3.30 -7.93 -2.23
CA PRO A 152 3.33 -8.45 -3.59
C PRO A 152 3.41 -9.97 -3.63
N LEU A 153 2.65 -10.59 -4.53
CA LEU A 153 2.71 -12.04 -4.78
C LEU A 153 3.68 -12.42 -5.90
N GLY A 154 4.12 -11.44 -6.67
CA GLY A 154 5.04 -11.58 -7.79
C GLY A 154 6.14 -10.54 -7.76
N PRO A 155 6.80 -10.30 -8.91
CA PRO A 155 7.81 -9.26 -9.03
C PRO A 155 7.21 -7.87 -8.74
N ALA A 156 7.92 -7.06 -7.95
CA ALA A 156 7.59 -5.68 -7.69
C ALA A 156 8.83 -4.79 -7.92
N ARG A 157 8.62 -3.53 -8.32
CA ARG A 157 9.69 -2.53 -8.30
C ARG A 157 9.90 -2.07 -6.86
N LEU A 158 11.13 -2.20 -6.34
CA LEU A 158 11.42 -1.87 -4.95
C LEU A 158 11.87 -0.42 -4.80
N GLY A 159 11.38 0.22 -3.73
CA GLY A 159 11.93 1.47 -3.22
C GLY A 159 13.35 1.29 -2.69
N ARG A 160 14.00 2.39 -2.38
CA ARG A 160 15.39 2.43 -1.90
C ARG A 160 15.50 2.71 -0.39
N ILE A 161 14.46 3.33 0.18
CA ILE A 161 14.43 3.74 1.58
C ILE A 161 13.98 2.54 2.42
N GLY A 162 14.91 1.98 3.19
CA GLY A 162 14.61 0.91 4.15
C GLY A 162 14.03 1.46 5.47
N LEU A 163 13.44 0.56 6.27
CA LEU A 163 12.79 0.89 7.54
C LEU A 163 13.73 1.61 8.51
N ASP A 164 14.95 1.13 8.69
CA ASP A 164 15.91 1.74 9.63
C ASP A 164 16.30 3.15 9.18
N GLN A 165 16.48 3.35 7.88
CA GLN A 165 16.77 4.67 7.32
C GLN A 165 15.58 5.62 7.50
N TRP A 166 14.36 5.13 7.32
CA TRP A 166 13.16 5.94 7.47
C TRP A 166 12.92 6.29 8.95
N PHE A 167 13.03 5.32 9.87
CA PHE A 167 12.89 5.55 11.31
C PHE A 167 13.92 6.55 11.86
N ALA A 168 15.13 6.61 11.30
CA ALA A 168 16.15 7.58 11.71
C ALA A 168 15.85 9.03 11.28
N ARG A 169 14.84 9.23 10.39
CA ARG A 169 14.42 10.56 9.91
C ARG A 169 13.14 11.08 10.56
N SER A 170 12.43 10.19 11.29
CA SER A 170 11.10 10.44 11.86
C SER A 170 11.14 11.01 13.26
#